data_953802d965a866db56bd90f3c3aa61c1
#
_entry.id   953802d965a866db56bd90f3c3aa61c1
#
_cell.length_a   1.000
_cell.length_b   1.000
_cell.length_c   1.000
_cell.angle_alpha   90.00
_cell.angle_beta   90.00
_cell.angle_gamma   90.00
#
_symmetry.space_group_name_H-M   'P 1'
#
loop_
_entity.id
_entity.type
_entity.pdbx_description
1 polymer ?
#
loop_
_entity_poly.entity_id
_entity_poly.type
_entity_poly.pdbx_seq_one_letter_code
_entity_poly.pdbx_strand_id
1 'polypeptide(L)'
;MSDQTPVLEFRNINVHYGPVHVLKDMNLSINAGELVCLLGGNASGKTTTLKTILGMVQPSSGDVAIDGEIVSGDTTAEIVSRGVTMVPENRRLFKRMTVKENLEIGAYLRTDRDSLDAEMDHIFEMFPRVKERLNQKAGTLSGGEQQMVAVGRALMAKPKVLLMDEPSMGLAPVLVQQNFDIIERINGEGVTVFMVEQNANMALSIADRGYVLLTGRIVLDDTAANLLANEDLRRAYLGEVD
;
A
#
# COMPACT_ATOMS: atom_id res chain seq x y z
N MET A 1 -16.47 -0.38 -20.52
CA MET A 1 -15.88 -1.17 -19.41
C MET A 1 -14.88 -2.08 -20.06
N SER A 2 -13.59 -1.92 -19.77
CA SER A 2 -12.53 -2.77 -20.33
C SER A 2 -12.66 -4.16 -19.72
N ASP A 3 -12.65 -5.17 -20.60
CA ASP A 3 -12.78 -6.62 -20.27
C ASP A 3 -11.46 -7.17 -19.67
N GLN A 4 -10.76 -6.33 -18.87
CA GLN A 4 -9.48 -6.72 -18.26
C GLN A 4 -9.73 -7.28 -16.86
N THR A 5 -9.17 -8.47 -16.62
CA THR A 5 -9.17 -9.08 -15.28
C THR A 5 -8.42 -8.18 -14.31
N PRO A 6 -9.03 -7.80 -13.17
CA PRO A 6 -8.34 -7.02 -12.14
C PRO A 6 -7.10 -7.75 -11.63
N VAL A 7 -6.03 -6.98 -11.35
CA VAL A 7 -4.82 -7.54 -10.73
C VAL A 7 -5.05 -7.92 -9.27
N LEU A 8 -5.99 -7.25 -8.59
CA LEU A 8 -6.41 -7.55 -7.23
C LEU A 8 -7.92 -7.36 -7.10
N GLU A 9 -8.62 -8.32 -6.47
CA GLU A 9 -10.06 -8.26 -6.31
C GLU A 9 -10.50 -8.87 -4.97
N PHE A 10 -11.46 -8.21 -4.32
CA PHE A 10 -12.26 -8.76 -3.21
C PHE A 10 -13.66 -9.08 -3.68
N ARG A 11 -14.11 -10.30 -3.40
CA ARG A 11 -15.44 -10.81 -3.74
C ARG A 11 -16.20 -11.13 -2.46
N ASN A 12 -17.09 -10.23 -2.02
CA ASN A 12 -17.96 -10.36 -0.83
C ASN A 12 -17.18 -10.74 0.45
N ILE A 13 -16.04 -10.09 0.68
CA ILE A 13 -15.16 -10.38 1.82
C ILE A 13 -15.82 -9.99 3.14
N ASN A 14 -15.84 -10.95 4.05
CA ASN A 14 -16.19 -10.76 5.45
C ASN A 14 -15.02 -11.17 6.35
N VAL A 15 -14.68 -10.34 7.32
CA VAL A 15 -13.60 -10.62 8.29
C VAL A 15 -14.08 -10.36 9.70
N HIS A 16 -13.80 -11.32 10.59
CA HIS A 16 -14.11 -11.23 12.02
C HIS A 16 -12.85 -11.36 12.88
N TYR A 17 -12.78 -10.59 13.95
CA TYR A 17 -11.87 -10.80 15.07
C TYR A 17 -12.68 -11.25 16.29
N GLY A 18 -12.75 -12.55 16.53
CA GLY A 18 -13.68 -13.10 17.51
C GLY A 18 -15.12 -12.70 17.17
N PRO A 19 -15.88 -12.07 18.08
CA PRO A 19 -17.26 -11.64 17.82
C PRO A 19 -17.36 -10.36 16.98
N VAL A 20 -16.25 -9.66 16.73
CA VAL A 20 -16.27 -8.35 16.06
C VAL A 20 -16.20 -8.52 14.56
N HIS A 21 -17.27 -8.13 13.83
CA HIS A 21 -17.34 -8.11 12.38
C HIS A 21 -16.67 -6.83 11.83
N VAL A 22 -15.44 -6.94 11.33
CA VAL A 22 -14.60 -5.79 10.95
C VAL A 22 -14.75 -5.42 9.48
N LEU A 23 -14.72 -6.41 8.56
CA LEU A 23 -15.03 -6.17 7.14
C LEU A 23 -16.34 -6.87 6.79
N LYS A 24 -17.21 -6.16 6.07
CA LYS A 24 -18.61 -6.55 5.88
C LYS A 24 -18.99 -6.47 4.41
N ASP A 25 -19.12 -7.62 3.76
CA ASP A 25 -19.51 -7.75 2.35
C ASP A 25 -18.69 -6.84 1.42
N MET A 26 -17.36 -6.76 1.70
CA MET A 26 -16.48 -5.89 0.93
C MET A 26 -16.25 -6.42 -0.48
N ASN A 27 -16.46 -5.53 -1.45
CA ASN A 27 -16.14 -5.74 -2.85
C ASN A 27 -15.23 -4.59 -3.29
N LEU A 28 -14.08 -4.89 -3.86
CA LEU A 28 -13.19 -3.92 -4.50
C LEU A 28 -12.42 -4.58 -5.63
N SER A 29 -12.00 -3.79 -6.59
CA SER A 29 -11.16 -4.25 -7.70
C SER A 29 -10.13 -3.20 -8.04
N ILE A 30 -8.91 -3.64 -8.41
CA ILE A 30 -7.80 -2.79 -8.80
C ILE A 30 -7.24 -3.35 -10.10
N ASN A 31 -7.14 -2.49 -11.12
CA ASN A 31 -6.57 -2.89 -12.40
C ASN A 31 -5.05 -2.68 -12.42
N ALA A 32 -4.36 -3.37 -13.31
CA ALA A 32 -2.92 -3.21 -13.45
C ALA A 32 -2.54 -1.76 -13.83
N GLY A 33 -1.56 -1.21 -13.13
CA GLY A 33 -1.08 0.17 -13.31
C GLY A 33 -1.93 1.25 -12.64
N GLU A 34 -3.07 0.93 -12.04
CA GLU A 34 -3.86 1.92 -11.29
C GLU A 34 -3.18 2.31 -9.97
N LEU A 35 -3.35 3.58 -9.58
CA LEU A 35 -3.12 4.07 -8.24
C LEU A 35 -4.49 4.26 -7.57
N VAL A 36 -4.80 3.39 -6.61
CA VAL A 36 -6.10 3.36 -5.91
C VAL A 36 -5.90 3.64 -4.43
N CYS A 37 -6.76 4.47 -3.85
CA CYS A 37 -6.76 4.72 -2.41
C CYS A 37 -8.02 4.19 -1.72
N LEU A 38 -7.86 3.66 -0.50
CA LEU A 38 -8.95 3.31 0.40
C LEU A 38 -8.94 4.31 1.57
N LEU A 39 -9.91 5.18 1.57
CA LEU A 39 -10.08 6.23 2.57
C LEU A 39 -10.95 5.76 3.72
N GLY A 40 -10.65 6.20 4.91
CA GLY A 40 -11.49 5.91 6.07
C GLY A 40 -10.86 6.40 7.37
N GLY A 41 -11.68 6.63 8.37
CA GLY A 41 -11.24 6.99 9.71
C GLY A 41 -10.51 5.84 10.43
N ASN A 42 -10.03 6.13 11.64
CA ASN A 42 -9.42 5.10 12.48
C ASN A 42 -10.43 3.99 12.80
N ALA A 43 -9.96 2.75 12.87
CA ALA A 43 -10.75 1.55 13.09
C ALA A 43 -11.85 1.27 12.05
N SER A 44 -11.83 1.91 10.86
CA SER A 44 -12.78 1.60 9.79
C SER A 44 -12.56 0.24 9.12
N GLY A 45 -11.35 -0.35 9.25
CA GLY A 45 -10.98 -1.63 8.65
C GLY A 45 -9.84 -1.57 7.62
N LYS A 46 -9.23 -0.39 7.35
CA LYS A 46 -8.17 -0.18 6.36
C LYS A 46 -7.00 -1.17 6.47
N THR A 47 -6.33 -1.19 7.62
CA THR A 47 -5.21 -2.14 7.87
C THR A 47 -5.67 -3.60 7.80
N THR A 48 -6.92 -3.89 8.20
CA THR A 48 -7.50 -5.24 8.08
C THR A 48 -7.63 -5.64 6.63
N THR A 49 -8.05 -4.72 5.75
CA THR A 49 -8.11 -4.93 4.31
C THR A 49 -6.75 -5.34 3.75
N LEU A 50 -5.68 -4.59 4.05
CA LEU A 50 -4.32 -4.93 3.61
C LEU A 50 -3.83 -6.28 4.17
N LYS A 51 -4.11 -6.56 5.45
CA LYS A 51 -3.76 -7.85 6.07
C LYS A 51 -4.51 -9.02 5.43
N THR A 52 -5.74 -8.81 5.00
CA THR A 52 -6.54 -9.83 4.31
C THR A 52 -5.97 -10.12 2.92
N ILE A 53 -5.55 -9.07 2.16
CA ILE A 53 -4.86 -9.24 0.88
C ILE A 53 -3.59 -10.09 1.04
N LEU A 54 -2.82 -9.85 2.11
CA LEU A 54 -1.56 -10.57 2.38
C LEU A 54 -1.74 -11.94 3.05
N GLY A 55 -2.96 -12.44 3.21
CA GLY A 55 -3.22 -13.73 3.88
C GLY A 55 -2.87 -13.75 5.37
N MET A 56 -2.53 -12.57 5.97
CA MET A 56 -2.24 -12.45 7.41
C MET A 56 -3.51 -12.56 8.26
N VAL A 57 -4.66 -12.27 7.67
CA VAL A 57 -5.98 -12.44 8.25
C VAL A 57 -6.84 -13.15 7.21
N GLN A 58 -7.38 -14.29 7.59
CA GLN A 58 -8.24 -15.05 6.68
C GLN A 58 -9.67 -14.50 6.72
N PRO A 59 -10.34 -14.34 5.57
CA PRO A 59 -11.74 -13.98 5.53
C PRO A 59 -12.58 -15.13 6.10
N SER A 60 -13.65 -14.76 6.80
CA SER A 60 -14.65 -15.74 7.26
C SER A 60 -15.60 -16.18 6.13
N SER A 61 -15.72 -15.39 5.08
CA SER A 61 -16.39 -15.71 3.82
C SER A 61 -15.96 -14.76 2.72
N GLY A 62 -16.20 -15.12 1.47
CA GLY A 62 -15.76 -14.41 0.29
C GLY A 62 -14.34 -14.78 -0.11
N ASP A 63 -13.88 -14.24 -1.24
CA ASP A 63 -12.60 -14.59 -1.84
C ASP A 63 -11.76 -13.36 -2.16
N VAL A 64 -10.45 -13.49 -1.93
CA VAL A 64 -9.41 -12.60 -2.49
C VAL A 64 -8.89 -13.24 -3.76
N ALA A 65 -8.82 -12.50 -4.85
CA ALA A 65 -8.22 -12.95 -6.10
C ALA A 65 -7.07 -12.04 -6.52
N ILE A 66 -6.00 -12.62 -7.08
CA ILE A 66 -4.86 -11.94 -7.69
C ILE A 66 -4.73 -12.48 -9.12
N ASP A 67 -4.68 -11.58 -10.11
CA ASP A 67 -4.67 -11.93 -11.54
C ASP A 67 -5.82 -12.92 -11.90
N GLY A 68 -6.98 -12.80 -11.24
CA GLY A 68 -8.15 -13.66 -11.40
C GLY A 68 -8.11 -14.99 -10.66
N GLU A 69 -6.98 -15.40 -10.09
CA GLU A 69 -6.83 -16.63 -9.29
C GLU A 69 -7.19 -16.37 -7.83
N ILE A 70 -7.99 -17.26 -7.24
CA ILE A 70 -8.35 -17.21 -5.81
C ILE A 70 -7.11 -17.54 -4.98
N VAL A 71 -6.77 -16.61 -4.05
CA VAL A 71 -5.63 -16.73 -3.13
C VAL A 71 -6.06 -16.76 -1.66
N SER A 72 -7.37 -16.80 -1.39
CA SER A 72 -7.90 -17.00 -0.03
C SER A 72 -7.37 -18.33 0.53
N GLY A 73 -6.58 -18.25 1.60
CA GLY A 73 -5.92 -19.44 2.17
C GLY A 73 -4.44 -19.57 1.83
N ASP A 74 -3.92 -18.84 0.85
CA ASP A 74 -2.48 -18.79 0.58
C ASP A 74 -1.73 -18.15 1.77
N THR A 75 -0.50 -18.56 1.96
CA THR A 75 0.40 -17.94 2.94
C THR A 75 0.90 -16.59 2.44
N THR A 76 1.32 -15.71 3.36
CA THR A 76 1.93 -14.41 2.98
C THR A 76 3.12 -14.58 2.03
N ALA A 77 3.93 -15.63 2.19
CA ALA A 77 5.07 -15.89 1.31
C ALA A 77 4.62 -16.22 -0.13
N GLU A 78 3.56 -17.01 -0.30
CA GLU A 78 2.97 -17.32 -1.60
C GLU A 78 2.41 -16.07 -2.27
N ILE A 79 1.69 -15.23 -1.51
CA ILE A 79 1.13 -13.95 -2.02
C ILE A 79 2.26 -12.99 -2.44
N VAL A 80 3.32 -12.88 -1.64
CA VAL A 80 4.51 -12.08 -2.00
C VAL A 80 5.17 -12.62 -3.27
N SER A 81 5.26 -13.95 -3.43
CA SER A 81 5.80 -14.59 -4.64
C SER A 81 4.97 -14.31 -5.89
N ARG A 82 3.68 -13.96 -5.75
CA ARG A 82 2.81 -13.50 -6.84
C ARG A 82 3.03 -12.04 -7.21
N GLY A 83 3.92 -11.34 -6.50
CA GLY A 83 4.29 -9.94 -6.75
C GLY A 83 3.48 -8.92 -5.95
N VAL A 84 2.88 -9.29 -4.82
CA VAL A 84 2.19 -8.34 -3.92
C VAL A 84 3.06 -8.09 -2.70
N THR A 85 3.49 -6.84 -2.49
CA THR A 85 4.30 -6.44 -1.33
C THR A 85 3.66 -5.29 -0.56
N MET A 86 4.15 -5.03 0.67
CA MET A 86 3.57 -3.98 1.50
C MET A 86 4.63 -3.11 2.17
N VAL A 87 4.39 -1.80 2.17
CA VAL A 87 5.00 -0.85 3.09
C VAL A 87 4.07 -0.72 4.30
N PRO A 88 4.42 -1.30 5.46
CA PRO A 88 3.55 -1.29 6.62
C PRO A 88 3.57 0.05 7.34
N GLU A 89 2.50 0.36 8.06
CA GLU A 89 2.44 1.43 9.05
C GLU A 89 3.66 1.38 9.98
N ASN A 90 4.17 2.53 10.39
CA ASN A 90 5.39 2.65 11.21
C ASN A 90 6.64 2.02 10.60
N ARG A 91 6.68 1.81 9.26
CA ARG A 91 7.87 1.42 8.45
C ARG A 91 8.41 0.03 8.77
N ARG A 92 8.33 -0.42 10.01
CA ARG A 92 8.77 -1.73 10.55
C ARG A 92 10.13 -2.18 10.02
N LEU A 93 11.11 -1.27 10.06
CA LEU A 93 12.50 -1.60 9.72
C LEU A 93 13.15 -2.46 10.80
N PHE A 94 14.11 -3.28 10.38
CA PHE A 94 15.02 -3.98 11.29
C PHE A 94 16.04 -2.98 11.81
N LYS A 95 15.73 -2.30 12.92
CA LYS A 95 16.47 -1.13 13.44
C LYS A 95 17.93 -1.39 13.74
N ARG A 96 18.30 -2.65 14.07
CA ARG A 96 19.70 -3.06 14.38
C ARG A 96 20.50 -3.39 13.13
N MET A 97 19.85 -3.62 12.01
CA MET A 97 20.45 -3.88 10.71
C MET A 97 20.76 -2.58 10.00
N THR A 98 21.71 -2.62 9.09
CA THR A 98 22.05 -1.51 8.21
C THR A 98 20.95 -1.23 7.21
N VAL A 99 21.02 -0.09 6.54
CA VAL A 99 20.14 0.26 5.40
C VAL A 99 20.25 -0.80 4.31
N LYS A 100 21.49 -1.17 3.93
CA LYS A 100 21.75 -2.20 2.93
C LYS A 100 21.07 -3.52 3.27
N GLU A 101 21.28 -4.03 4.48
CA GLU A 101 20.66 -5.28 4.94
C GLU A 101 19.12 -5.22 4.95
N ASN A 102 18.54 -4.06 5.31
CA ASN A 102 17.07 -3.88 5.20
C ASN A 102 16.58 -3.97 3.76
N LEU A 103 17.32 -3.41 2.79
CA LEU A 103 16.96 -3.50 1.37
C LEU A 103 17.09 -4.94 0.86
N GLU A 104 18.22 -5.61 1.16
CA GLU A 104 18.50 -6.99 0.72
C GLU A 104 17.44 -7.99 1.21
N ILE A 105 16.89 -7.81 2.42
CA ILE A 105 15.78 -8.64 2.93
C ILE A 105 14.53 -8.50 2.05
N GLY A 106 14.29 -7.33 1.44
CA GLY A 106 13.18 -7.14 0.52
C GLY A 106 13.20 -8.10 -0.66
N ALA A 107 14.38 -8.51 -1.10
CA ALA A 107 14.59 -9.46 -2.19
C ALA A 107 14.67 -10.94 -1.75
N TYR A 108 14.31 -11.26 -0.50
CA TYR A 108 14.53 -12.60 0.08
C TYR A 108 13.92 -13.76 -0.74
N LEU A 109 12.73 -13.56 -1.29
CA LEU A 109 12.02 -14.56 -2.08
C LEU A 109 12.42 -14.58 -3.57
N ARG A 110 13.25 -13.62 -4.03
CA ARG A 110 13.67 -13.56 -5.43
C ARG A 110 14.72 -14.60 -5.75
N THR A 111 14.60 -15.19 -6.93
CA THR A 111 15.55 -16.19 -7.46
C THR A 111 16.49 -15.60 -8.51
N ASP A 112 16.14 -14.44 -9.11
CA ASP A 112 16.88 -13.73 -10.15
C ASP A 112 18.00 -12.86 -9.56
N ARG A 113 19.00 -13.52 -8.94
CA ARG A 113 20.07 -12.84 -8.18
C ARG A 113 20.87 -11.84 -9.00
N ASP A 114 21.04 -12.09 -10.30
CA ASP A 114 21.84 -11.25 -11.19
C ASP A 114 21.22 -9.86 -11.43
N SER A 115 19.93 -9.67 -11.16
CA SER A 115 19.22 -8.38 -11.32
C SER A 115 19.15 -7.55 -10.04
N LEU A 116 19.63 -8.06 -8.90
CA LEU A 116 19.50 -7.37 -7.61
C LEU A 116 20.32 -6.08 -7.54
N ASP A 117 21.50 -6.04 -8.16
CA ASP A 117 22.34 -4.84 -8.18
C ASP A 117 21.68 -3.73 -9.01
N ALA A 118 21.10 -4.08 -10.16
CA ALA A 118 20.36 -3.12 -11.00
C ALA A 118 19.12 -2.57 -10.27
N GLU A 119 18.40 -3.40 -9.53
CA GLU A 119 17.25 -2.98 -8.72
C GLU A 119 17.69 -2.06 -7.58
N MET A 120 18.81 -2.38 -6.94
CA MET A 120 19.40 -1.55 -5.90
C MET A 120 19.83 -0.18 -6.45
N ASP A 121 20.47 -0.14 -7.63
CA ASP A 121 20.85 1.11 -8.29
C ASP A 121 19.64 1.95 -8.66
N HIS A 122 18.57 1.34 -9.15
CA HIS A 122 17.29 2.03 -9.41
C HIS A 122 16.70 2.65 -8.14
N ILE A 123 16.72 1.91 -7.01
CA ILE A 123 16.29 2.45 -5.71
C ILE A 123 17.19 3.63 -5.28
N PHE A 124 18.48 3.61 -5.58
CA PHE A 124 19.38 4.71 -5.26
C PHE A 124 19.15 5.95 -6.12
N GLU A 125 18.71 5.79 -7.36
CA GLU A 125 18.28 6.90 -8.22
C GLU A 125 17.00 7.56 -7.67
N MET A 126 16.07 6.75 -7.16
CA MET A 126 14.85 7.23 -6.53
C MET A 126 15.11 7.86 -5.15
N PHE A 127 16.04 7.28 -4.39
CA PHE A 127 16.36 7.68 -3.02
C PHE A 127 17.87 7.92 -2.81
N PRO A 128 18.47 9.01 -3.31
CA PRO A 128 19.92 9.27 -3.17
C PRO A 128 20.39 9.27 -1.71
N ARG A 129 19.56 9.76 -0.77
CA ARG A 129 19.87 9.74 0.66
C ARG A 129 20.01 8.34 1.25
N VAL A 130 19.29 7.35 0.71
CA VAL A 130 19.42 5.94 1.11
C VAL A 130 20.79 5.41 0.70
N LYS A 131 21.28 5.74 -0.50
CA LYS A 131 22.62 5.38 -0.99
C LYS A 131 23.74 5.92 -0.09
N GLU A 132 23.64 7.18 0.32
CA GLU A 132 24.63 7.83 1.19
C GLU A 132 24.77 7.15 2.56
N ARG A 133 23.77 6.38 3.00
CA ARG A 133 23.65 5.83 4.36
C ARG A 133 23.63 4.31 4.43
N LEU A 134 24.08 3.62 3.38
CA LEU A 134 23.98 2.16 3.23
C LEU A 134 24.49 1.37 4.44
N ASN A 135 25.60 1.82 5.03
CA ASN A 135 26.24 1.15 6.16
C ASN A 135 25.72 1.64 7.52
N GLN A 136 24.80 2.63 7.53
CA GLN A 136 24.22 3.16 8.76
C GLN A 136 23.11 2.23 9.26
N LYS A 137 22.97 2.08 10.58
CA LYS A 137 21.86 1.32 11.18
C LYS A 137 20.54 2.03 10.94
N ALA A 138 19.55 1.32 10.41
CA ALA A 138 18.25 1.89 10.03
C ALA A 138 17.52 2.57 11.20
N GLY A 139 17.74 2.11 12.44
CA GLY A 139 17.14 2.72 13.62
C GLY A 139 17.66 4.12 13.96
N THR A 140 18.77 4.58 13.37
CA THR A 140 19.38 5.90 13.62
C THR A 140 19.03 6.94 12.55
N LEU A 141 18.25 6.55 11.55
CA LEU A 141 17.78 7.42 10.48
C LEU A 141 16.64 8.32 10.95
N SER A 142 16.47 9.47 10.29
CA SER A 142 15.28 10.30 10.43
C SER A 142 14.01 9.58 9.97
N GLY A 143 12.83 10.07 10.39
CA GLY A 143 11.55 9.45 9.99
C GLY A 143 11.36 9.38 8.48
N GLY A 144 11.74 10.42 7.73
CA GLY A 144 11.66 10.42 6.26
C GLY A 144 12.63 9.43 5.62
N GLU A 145 13.88 9.37 6.09
CA GLU A 145 14.86 8.39 5.60
C GLU A 145 14.40 6.94 5.89
N GLN A 146 13.84 6.70 7.08
CA GLN A 146 13.25 5.39 7.39
C GLN A 146 12.09 5.03 6.44
N GLN A 147 11.27 6.02 6.03
CA GLN A 147 10.20 5.80 5.07
C GLN A 147 10.77 5.42 3.70
N MET A 148 11.79 6.13 3.22
CA MET A 148 12.47 5.81 1.96
C MET A 148 13.06 4.39 1.98
N VAL A 149 13.69 3.96 3.10
CA VAL A 149 14.21 2.60 3.24
C VAL A 149 13.09 1.55 3.27
N ALA A 150 11.94 1.85 3.90
CA ALA A 150 10.80 0.94 3.93
C ALA A 150 10.17 0.75 2.54
N VAL A 151 10.03 1.83 1.78
CA VAL A 151 9.58 1.80 0.38
C VAL A 151 10.60 1.05 -0.48
N GLY A 152 11.88 1.41 -0.42
CA GLY A 152 12.95 0.73 -1.15
C GLY A 152 13.00 -0.77 -0.85
N ARG A 153 12.85 -1.17 0.41
CA ARG A 153 12.76 -2.60 0.79
C ARG A 153 11.59 -3.31 0.11
N ALA A 154 10.42 -2.67 0.01
CA ALA A 154 9.27 -3.26 -0.66
C ALA A 154 9.50 -3.37 -2.18
N LEU A 155 10.14 -2.37 -2.79
CA LEU A 155 10.49 -2.35 -4.22
C LEU A 155 11.54 -3.40 -4.59
N MET A 156 12.48 -3.74 -3.68
CA MET A 156 13.46 -4.82 -3.91
C MET A 156 12.80 -6.17 -4.25
N ALA A 157 11.56 -6.40 -3.87
CA ALA A 157 10.80 -7.58 -4.28
C ALA A 157 10.30 -7.51 -5.74
N LYS A 158 10.48 -6.38 -6.44
CA LYS A 158 9.97 -6.10 -7.80
C LYS A 158 8.46 -6.38 -7.91
N PRO A 159 7.64 -5.67 -7.13
CA PRO A 159 6.22 -5.97 -7.03
C PRO A 159 5.45 -5.56 -8.27
N LYS A 160 4.39 -6.32 -8.59
CA LYS A 160 3.31 -5.89 -9.50
C LYS A 160 2.33 -4.97 -8.77
N VAL A 161 2.08 -5.26 -7.48
CA VAL A 161 1.18 -4.51 -6.60
C VAL A 161 1.91 -4.12 -5.32
N LEU A 162 1.99 -2.83 -5.07
CA LEU A 162 2.54 -2.26 -3.84
C LEU A 162 1.40 -1.80 -2.94
N LEU A 163 1.24 -2.45 -1.80
CA LEU A 163 0.32 -2.05 -0.74
C LEU A 163 1.00 -1.05 0.18
N MET A 164 0.30 0.01 0.61
CA MET A 164 0.85 1.02 1.53
C MET A 164 -0.14 1.32 2.65
N ASP A 165 0.33 1.17 3.90
CA ASP A 165 -0.48 1.38 5.10
C ASP A 165 -0.14 2.74 5.74
N GLU A 166 -1.00 3.73 5.52
CA GLU A 166 -0.89 5.11 6.00
C GLU A 166 0.52 5.71 5.76
N PRO A 167 0.98 5.78 4.49
CA PRO A 167 2.35 6.19 4.17
C PRO A 167 2.70 7.62 4.60
N SER A 168 1.72 8.48 4.85
CA SER A 168 1.93 9.86 5.32
C SER A 168 2.09 9.97 6.84
N MET A 169 1.71 8.93 7.60
CA MET A 169 1.60 9.01 9.04
C MET A 169 2.94 9.24 9.73
N GLY A 170 2.96 10.23 10.65
CA GLY A 170 4.15 10.57 11.44
C GLY A 170 5.30 11.19 10.65
N LEU A 171 5.03 11.74 9.47
CA LEU A 171 5.96 12.55 8.70
C LEU A 171 5.72 14.06 8.94
N ALA A 172 6.77 14.86 8.85
CA ALA A 172 6.64 16.31 8.79
C ALA A 172 5.96 16.73 7.47
N PRO A 173 5.19 17.83 7.42
CA PRO A 173 4.41 18.24 6.24
C PRO A 173 5.19 18.26 4.93
N VAL A 174 6.42 18.77 4.93
CA VAL A 174 7.28 18.80 3.74
C VAL A 174 7.65 17.38 3.25
N LEU A 175 7.78 16.42 4.17
CA LEU A 175 8.09 15.03 3.84
C LEU A 175 6.86 14.26 3.38
N VAL A 176 5.66 14.69 3.78
CA VAL A 176 4.39 14.13 3.29
C VAL A 176 4.31 14.33 1.78
N GLN A 177 4.48 15.58 1.29
CA GLN A 177 4.45 15.87 -0.15
C GLN A 177 5.48 15.03 -0.90
N GLN A 178 6.73 15.04 -0.46
CA GLN A 178 7.80 14.24 -1.09
C GLN A 178 7.47 12.75 -1.15
N ASN A 179 6.81 12.22 -0.12
CA ASN A 179 6.41 10.82 -0.10
C ASN A 179 5.31 10.52 -1.13
N PHE A 180 4.34 11.42 -1.31
CA PHE A 180 3.31 11.28 -2.33
C PHE A 180 3.88 11.42 -3.75
N ASP A 181 4.83 12.35 -3.98
CA ASP A 181 5.54 12.49 -5.25
C ASP A 181 6.29 11.19 -5.63
N ILE A 182 6.87 10.52 -4.62
CA ILE A 182 7.53 9.22 -4.79
C ILE A 182 6.51 8.13 -5.14
N ILE A 183 5.35 8.10 -4.49
CA ILE A 183 4.29 7.11 -4.77
C ILE A 183 3.79 7.28 -6.21
N GLU A 184 3.55 8.51 -6.65
CA GLU A 184 3.15 8.83 -8.02
C GLU A 184 4.24 8.38 -9.03
N ARG A 185 5.52 8.62 -8.73
CA ARG A 185 6.62 8.15 -9.56
C ARG A 185 6.66 6.63 -9.67
N ILE A 186 6.53 5.90 -8.56
CA ILE A 186 6.48 4.42 -8.53
C ILE A 186 5.35 3.90 -9.42
N ASN A 187 4.18 4.51 -9.32
CA ASN A 187 3.04 4.15 -10.16
C ASN A 187 3.30 4.48 -11.64
N GLY A 188 3.88 5.65 -11.94
CA GLY A 188 4.28 6.04 -13.29
C GLY A 188 5.32 5.11 -13.94
N GLU A 189 6.07 4.36 -13.16
CA GLU A 189 6.98 3.29 -13.62
C GLU A 189 6.24 1.94 -13.85
N GLY A 190 4.90 1.92 -13.70
CA GLY A 190 4.03 0.78 -14.02
C GLY A 190 3.68 -0.13 -12.84
N VAL A 191 4.09 0.21 -11.63
CA VAL A 191 3.69 -0.53 -10.41
C VAL A 191 2.26 -0.15 -10.04
N THR A 192 1.38 -1.13 -9.89
CA THR A 192 0.05 -0.90 -9.32
C THR A 192 0.19 -0.52 -7.85
N VAL A 193 -0.46 0.55 -7.41
CA VAL A 193 -0.40 0.99 -6.01
C VAL A 193 -1.79 0.94 -5.38
N PHE A 194 -1.89 0.26 -4.25
CA PHE A 194 -3.06 0.33 -3.38
C PHE A 194 -2.67 0.86 -2.02
N MET A 195 -3.06 2.09 -1.72
CA MET A 195 -2.77 2.70 -0.43
C MET A 195 -4.02 2.87 0.42
N VAL A 196 -3.88 2.70 1.71
CA VAL A 196 -4.90 3.09 2.68
C VAL A 196 -4.44 4.36 3.37
N GLU A 197 -5.31 5.35 3.49
CA GLU A 197 -4.98 6.68 4.03
C GLU A 197 -6.14 7.29 4.81
N GLN A 198 -5.78 8.15 5.75
CA GLN A 198 -6.71 9.03 6.44
C GLN A 198 -6.71 10.44 5.83
N ASN A 199 -5.58 10.87 5.28
CA ASN A 199 -5.45 12.16 4.58
C ASN A 199 -6.03 12.07 3.16
N ALA A 200 -7.37 12.24 3.07
CA ALA A 200 -8.10 12.05 1.84
C ALA A 200 -7.68 13.04 0.74
N ASN A 201 -7.40 14.32 1.07
CA ASN A 201 -6.95 15.32 0.09
C ASN A 201 -5.67 14.89 -0.62
N MET A 202 -4.66 14.50 0.15
CA MET A 202 -3.37 14.09 -0.41
C MET A 202 -3.49 12.78 -1.19
N ALA A 203 -4.22 11.78 -0.66
CA ALA A 203 -4.40 10.51 -1.33
C ALA A 203 -5.12 10.67 -2.68
N LEU A 204 -6.23 11.42 -2.70
CA LEU A 204 -7.01 11.65 -3.91
C LEU A 204 -6.31 12.57 -4.92
N SER A 205 -5.36 13.41 -4.51
CA SER A 205 -4.64 14.28 -5.45
C SER A 205 -3.75 13.52 -6.43
N ILE A 206 -3.33 12.29 -6.09
CA ILE A 206 -2.47 11.46 -6.92
C ILE A 206 -3.15 10.15 -7.39
N ALA A 207 -4.30 9.79 -6.82
CA ALA A 207 -5.00 8.55 -7.16
C ALA A 207 -5.83 8.69 -8.44
N ASP A 208 -6.00 7.57 -9.16
CA ASP A 208 -6.95 7.46 -10.28
C ASP A 208 -8.38 7.28 -9.75
N ARG A 209 -8.53 6.43 -8.72
CA ARG A 209 -9.79 6.06 -8.09
C ARG A 209 -9.65 5.95 -6.57
N GLY A 210 -10.78 6.02 -5.88
CA GLY A 210 -10.81 5.82 -4.45
C GLY A 210 -12.05 5.06 -3.99
N TYR A 211 -11.87 4.37 -2.88
CA TYR A 211 -12.94 3.77 -2.09
C TYR A 211 -13.05 4.48 -0.76
N VAL A 212 -14.26 4.66 -0.24
CA VAL A 212 -14.48 5.19 1.10
C VAL A 212 -15.01 4.08 2.00
N LEU A 213 -14.27 3.77 3.03
CA LEU A 213 -14.56 2.71 4.00
C LEU A 213 -15.16 3.30 5.28
N LEU A 214 -16.38 2.94 5.60
CA LEU A 214 -17.05 3.33 6.83
C LEU A 214 -17.50 2.08 7.61
N THR A 215 -17.00 1.90 8.83
CA THR A 215 -17.37 0.79 9.73
C THR A 215 -17.38 -0.59 9.06
N GLY A 216 -16.36 -0.83 8.23
CA GLY A 216 -16.12 -2.10 7.54
C GLY A 216 -16.88 -2.29 6.22
N ARG A 217 -17.58 -1.27 5.71
CA ARG A 217 -18.28 -1.30 4.43
C ARG A 217 -17.73 -0.23 3.49
N ILE A 218 -17.60 -0.55 2.21
CA ILE A 218 -17.39 0.45 1.18
C ILE A 218 -18.71 1.18 0.98
N VAL A 219 -18.69 2.50 1.15
CA VAL A 219 -19.86 3.37 1.01
C VAL A 219 -19.81 4.24 -0.25
N LEU A 220 -18.61 4.49 -0.79
CA LEU A 220 -18.38 5.18 -2.07
C LEU A 220 -17.27 4.48 -2.84
N ASP A 221 -17.40 4.44 -4.14
CA ASP A 221 -16.42 3.97 -5.13
C ASP A 221 -16.55 4.86 -6.36
N ASP A 222 -15.54 5.68 -6.65
CA ASP A 222 -15.57 6.58 -7.80
C ASP A 222 -14.15 7.00 -8.20
N THR A 223 -14.03 7.74 -9.31
CA THR A 223 -12.79 8.43 -9.68
C THR A 223 -12.35 9.40 -8.59
N ALA A 224 -11.05 9.60 -8.44
CA ALA A 224 -10.52 10.54 -7.45
C ALA A 224 -11.08 11.96 -7.67
N ALA A 225 -11.24 12.40 -8.93
CA ALA A 225 -11.82 13.69 -9.26
C ALA A 225 -13.27 13.85 -8.76
N ASN A 226 -14.11 12.82 -8.93
CA ASN A 226 -15.49 12.83 -8.45
C ASN A 226 -15.54 12.82 -6.91
N LEU A 227 -14.68 12.03 -6.27
CA LEU A 227 -14.60 11.99 -4.81
C LEU A 227 -14.16 13.32 -4.22
N LEU A 228 -13.19 14.02 -4.84
CA LEU A 228 -12.75 15.37 -4.43
C LEU A 228 -13.88 16.41 -4.60
N ALA A 229 -14.77 16.23 -5.57
CA ALA A 229 -15.92 17.09 -5.79
C ALA A 229 -17.13 16.77 -4.91
N ASN A 230 -17.13 15.64 -4.20
CA ASN A 230 -18.24 15.19 -3.37
C ASN A 230 -18.32 16.00 -2.07
N GLU A 231 -19.42 16.75 -1.89
CA GLU A 231 -19.60 17.64 -0.73
C GLU A 231 -19.67 16.89 0.59
N ASP A 232 -20.30 15.71 0.65
CA ASP A 232 -20.43 14.93 1.88
C ASP A 232 -19.06 14.38 2.30
N LEU A 233 -18.25 13.95 1.34
CA LEU A 233 -16.88 13.52 1.62
C LEU A 233 -16.01 14.70 2.10
N ARG A 234 -16.16 15.86 1.47
CA ARG A 234 -15.44 17.09 1.84
C ARG A 234 -15.74 17.48 3.28
N ARG A 235 -16.99 17.50 3.68
CA ARG A 235 -17.40 17.79 5.06
C ARG A 235 -16.90 16.74 6.06
N ALA A 236 -16.97 15.45 5.71
CA ALA A 236 -16.62 14.34 6.62
C ALA A 236 -15.10 14.13 6.78
N TYR A 237 -14.31 14.34 5.72
CA TYR A 237 -12.90 13.92 5.66
C TYR A 237 -11.93 15.02 5.23
N LEU A 238 -12.36 16.10 4.55
CA LEU A 238 -11.49 17.13 4.01
C LEU A 238 -11.41 18.40 4.89
N GLY A 239 -12.15 18.43 6.00
CA GLY A 239 -12.05 19.49 7.02
C GLY A 239 -12.61 20.85 6.56
N GLU A 240 -13.43 20.91 5.51
CA GLU A 240 -14.16 22.13 5.17
C GLU A 240 -15.36 22.24 6.12
N VAL A 241 -15.24 23.15 7.07
CA VAL A 241 -16.34 23.67 7.89
C VAL A 241 -16.79 24.97 7.21
N ASP A 242 -18.09 25.12 6.96
CA ASP A 242 -18.71 26.37 6.48
C ASP A 242 -18.32 27.57 7.33
#